data_77c7ac1d2c372adda2ef059a0aef5891
#
_entry.id   77c7ac1d2c372adda2ef059a0aef5891
#
_cell.length_a   1.000
_cell.length_b   1.000
_cell.length_c   1.000
_cell.angle_alpha   90.00
_cell.angle_beta   90.00
_cell.angle_gamma   90.00
#
_symmetry.space_group_name_H-M   'P 1'
#
loop_
_entity.id
_entity.type
_entity.pdbx_description
1 polymer ?
#
loop_
_entity_poly.entity_id
_entity_poly.type
_entity_poly.pdbx_seq_one_letter_code
_entity_poly.pdbx_strand_id
1 'polypeptide(L)'
;MRSIIIIIILIFNHLLWWKIFLLPAILLAAVAGYLYGKRKGRKMAEHSFSSSEFSETRILKPVVLDKKDKYERMAEEDKPFIQKYDMVTVLFADIEGFSEITDNLDPETLLDELNGFFFYFDTIIDRYQIEKIKTMGDAYMCAGGIPQKNNTNPVDVVMVALDVQNHLNRLSKQNPNVWPVRIGIHTGQVVAGMLGHKKLSFDIWGHTVNLAARLEASCKAGKVNISGTTYEKIKKYFDCECQRKISETAEMSYYVNGLKPEFLEKDIHGQLVPNQDFLIQMQLLRLNDLEDYVENMMTDTVLKLYFHNFKHVLDVYEQVELLAHSENVTDEDLLLLRTAALLHDIGYSISSDDDVQILSEDMARESLPLFHYKPQQIERVCRLMKASHYESIPGDILEEIMHDANLMYFGRADFITRMMNYFREQKEHGILLDKAGWFQIQIQHLTNHRFYTQAARKLAHVSASQQIATLKEYP
;
A
#
# COMPACT_ATOMS: atom_id res chain seq x y z
N MET A 1 29.96 -9.60 68.43
CA MET A 1 30.33 -10.02 67.07
C MET A 1 29.70 -11.32 66.58
N ARG A 2 29.70 -12.43 67.41
CA ARG A 2 29.10 -13.72 67.00
C ARG A 2 27.59 -13.64 66.68
N SER A 3 26.79 -12.88 67.43
CA SER A 3 25.34 -12.75 67.20
C SER A 3 24.98 -12.01 65.93
N ILE A 4 25.79 -11.03 65.49
CA ILE A 4 25.56 -10.22 64.25
C ILE A 4 25.83 -11.08 63.01
N ILE A 5 26.85 -11.94 63.05
CA ILE A 5 27.21 -12.85 61.95
C ILE A 5 26.11 -13.90 61.71
N ILE A 6 25.48 -14.43 62.80
CA ILE A 6 24.35 -15.37 62.65
C ILE A 6 23.13 -14.72 62.03
N ILE A 7 22.81 -13.46 62.37
CA ILE A 7 21.69 -12.71 61.79
C ILE A 7 21.94 -12.43 60.30
N ILE A 8 23.17 -12.05 59.93
CA ILE A 8 23.53 -11.80 58.51
C ILE A 8 23.43 -13.11 57.70
N ILE A 9 23.86 -14.24 58.23
CA ILE A 9 23.76 -15.55 57.56
C ILE A 9 22.29 -15.98 57.42
N LEU A 10 21.43 -15.73 58.39
CA LEU A 10 20.00 -16.03 58.33
C LEU A 10 19.28 -15.14 57.30
N ILE A 11 19.62 -13.85 57.22
CA ILE A 11 19.06 -12.92 56.22
C ILE A 11 19.53 -13.31 54.82
N PHE A 12 20.80 -13.68 54.65
CA PHE A 12 21.35 -14.09 53.34
C PHE A 12 20.73 -15.41 52.85
N ASN A 13 20.52 -16.39 53.74
CA ASN A 13 19.84 -17.64 53.43
C ASN A 13 18.35 -17.40 53.08
N HIS A 14 17.65 -16.48 53.77
CA HIS A 14 16.27 -16.13 53.47
C HIS A 14 16.13 -15.46 52.09
N LEU A 15 17.05 -14.54 51.73
CA LEU A 15 17.12 -13.90 50.42
C LEU A 15 17.48 -14.88 49.28
N LEU A 16 18.32 -15.89 49.57
CA LEU A 16 18.70 -16.93 48.62
C LEU A 16 17.53 -17.88 48.33
N TRP A 17 16.73 -18.23 49.36
CA TRP A 17 15.50 -19.03 49.24
C TRP A 17 14.46 -18.32 48.34
N TRP A 18 14.28 -17.02 48.51
CA TRP A 18 13.38 -16.22 47.68
C TRP A 18 13.78 -16.24 46.21
N LYS A 19 15.06 -16.09 45.89
CA LYS A 19 15.56 -16.08 44.50
C LYS A 19 15.53 -17.48 43.87
N ILE A 20 15.80 -18.53 44.62
CA ILE A 20 15.95 -19.90 44.06
C ILE A 20 14.58 -20.59 43.91
N PHE A 21 13.62 -20.35 44.78
CA PHE A 21 12.36 -21.07 44.78
C PHE A 21 11.13 -20.22 44.45
N LEU A 22 11.01 -19.00 44.93
CA LEU A 22 9.82 -18.18 44.69
C LEU A 22 9.81 -17.50 43.29
N LEU A 23 10.92 -16.96 42.82
CA LEU A 23 10.99 -16.36 41.50
C LEU A 23 10.68 -17.37 40.36
N PRO A 24 11.28 -18.58 40.34
CA PRO A 24 10.92 -19.59 39.36
C PRO A 24 9.48 -20.07 39.48
N ALA A 25 8.94 -20.19 40.71
CA ALA A 25 7.54 -20.58 40.90
C ALA A 25 6.55 -19.54 40.40
N ILE A 26 6.82 -18.25 40.61
CA ILE A 26 6.02 -17.14 40.08
C ILE A 26 6.11 -17.10 38.53
N LEU A 27 7.29 -17.32 37.99
CA LEU A 27 7.48 -17.39 36.53
C LEU A 27 6.72 -18.58 35.90
N LEU A 28 6.79 -19.75 36.58
CA LEU A 28 6.04 -20.95 36.16
C LEU A 28 4.51 -20.74 36.25
N ALA A 29 4.03 -20.06 37.30
CA ALA A 29 2.62 -19.72 37.47
C ALA A 29 2.16 -18.70 36.40
N ALA A 30 3.00 -17.71 36.07
CA ALA A 30 2.71 -16.75 35.03
C ALA A 30 2.66 -17.40 33.63
N VAL A 31 3.61 -18.30 33.33
CA VAL A 31 3.62 -19.08 32.08
C VAL A 31 2.43 -20.02 32.00
N ALA A 32 2.11 -20.72 33.11
CA ALA A 32 0.93 -21.59 33.18
C ALA A 32 -0.38 -20.80 33.01
N GLY A 33 -0.49 -19.62 33.64
CA GLY A 33 -1.62 -18.70 33.48
C GLY A 33 -1.77 -18.20 32.05
N TYR A 34 -0.66 -17.85 31.41
CA TYR A 34 -0.64 -17.46 30.00
C TYR A 34 -1.07 -18.61 29.07
N LEU A 35 -0.55 -19.80 29.27
CA LEU A 35 -0.91 -20.99 28.48
C LEU A 35 -2.35 -21.46 28.76
N TYR A 36 -2.85 -21.32 29.98
CA TYR A 36 -4.23 -21.60 30.34
C TYR A 36 -5.19 -20.57 29.72
N GLY A 37 -4.85 -19.29 29.77
CA GLY A 37 -5.61 -18.21 29.10
C GLY A 37 -5.70 -18.42 27.59
N LYS A 38 -4.57 -18.77 26.95
CA LYS A 38 -4.51 -19.10 25.51
C LYS A 38 -5.33 -20.36 25.15
N ARG A 39 -5.36 -21.37 26.06
CA ARG A 39 -6.15 -22.61 25.88
C ARG A 39 -7.64 -22.37 26.12
N LYS A 40 -8.01 -21.46 27.03
CA LYS A 40 -9.41 -21.09 27.32
C LYS A 40 -9.98 -20.18 26.25
N GLY A 41 -9.18 -19.24 25.73
CA GLY A 41 -9.54 -18.42 24.55
C GLY A 41 -9.80 -19.29 23.31
N ARG A 42 -8.98 -20.32 23.07
CA ARG A 42 -9.18 -21.28 21.99
C ARG A 42 -10.42 -22.17 22.17
N LYS A 43 -10.73 -22.62 23.41
CA LYS A 43 -11.95 -23.40 23.70
C LYS A 43 -13.22 -22.55 23.71
N MET A 44 -13.16 -21.26 24.05
CA MET A 44 -14.31 -20.35 23.92
C MET A 44 -14.62 -20.04 22.47
N ALA A 45 -13.61 -19.98 21.60
CA ALA A 45 -13.79 -19.84 20.16
C ALA A 45 -14.36 -21.12 19.51
N GLU A 46 -14.11 -22.32 20.09
CA GLU A 46 -14.63 -23.59 19.58
C GLU A 46 -16.03 -23.97 20.12
N HIS A 47 -16.53 -23.32 21.19
CA HIS A 47 -17.82 -23.67 21.82
C HIS A 47 -18.97 -22.68 21.60
N SER A 48 -18.74 -21.57 20.87
CA SER A 48 -19.80 -20.60 20.53
C SER A 48 -20.36 -20.76 19.11
N PHE A 49 -20.03 -21.82 18.39
CA PHE A 49 -20.57 -22.10 17.07
C PHE A 49 -21.02 -23.57 16.97
N SER A 50 -22.22 -23.85 17.47
CA SER A 50 -22.99 -25.02 17.04
C SER A 50 -24.43 -24.59 16.76
N SER A 51 -24.83 -24.83 15.51
CA SER A 51 -26.19 -24.89 14.97
C SER A 51 -26.98 -23.58 14.81
N SER A 52 -26.84 -22.98 13.64
CA SER A 52 -27.99 -22.70 12.75
C SER A 52 -27.43 -22.44 11.35
N GLU A 53 -28.07 -23.01 10.35
CA GLU A 53 -27.79 -22.89 8.94
C GLU A 53 -27.60 -21.43 8.53
N PHE A 54 -26.35 -21.00 8.40
CA PHE A 54 -25.98 -19.88 7.58
C PHE A 54 -25.14 -20.42 6.42
N SER A 55 -25.66 -20.23 5.22
CA SER A 55 -24.91 -20.35 3.98
C SER A 55 -23.49 -19.85 4.19
N GLU A 56 -22.50 -20.61 3.73
CA GLU A 56 -21.10 -20.19 3.63
C GLU A 56 -21.02 -18.90 2.79
N THR A 57 -21.25 -17.78 3.43
CA THR A 57 -20.77 -16.50 2.92
C THR A 57 -19.26 -16.62 3.01
N ARG A 58 -18.62 -16.89 1.87
CA ARG A 58 -17.18 -16.64 1.72
C ARG A 58 -16.95 -15.24 2.24
N ILE A 59 -16.41 -15.14 3.44
CA ILE A 59 -15.68 -13.96 3.89
C ILE A 59 -14.49 -13.90 2.92
N LEU A 60 -14.66 -13.15 1.83
CA LEU A 60 -13.55 -12.74 0.99
C LEU A 60 -12.66 -11.94 1.93
N LYS A 61 -11.60 -12.57 2.41
CA LYS A 61 -10.51 -11.81 3.02
C LYS A 61 -10.21 -10.67 2.07
N PRO A 62 -10.17 -9.41 2.53
CA PRO A 62 -9.76 -8.31 1.69
C PRO A 62 -8.46 -8.73 1.02
N VAL A 63 -8.39 -8.54 -0.29
CA VAL A 63 -7.29 -9.03 -1.13
C VAL A 63 -6.07 -8.12 -0.94
N VAL A 64 -5.53 -8.10 0.27
CA VAL A 64 -4.09 -8.03 0.43
C VAL A 64 -3.64 -9.45 0.12
N LEU A 65 -3.47 -9.73 -1.17
CA LEU A 65 -2.91 -11.00 -1.62
C LEU A 65 -1.53 -11.10 -0.99
N ASP A 66 -1.38 -11.93 0.05
CA ASP A 66 -0.08 -12.46 0.42
C ASP A 66 0.54 -12.93 -0.90
N LYS A 67 1.76 -12.44 -1.20
CA LYS A 67 2.47 -12.76 -2.46
C LYS A 67 2.42 -14.27 -2.72
N LYS A 68 2.47 -15.07 -1.67
CA LYS A 68 2.40 -16.52 -1.68
C LYS A 68 1.03 -17.04 -2.12
N ASP A 69 -0.08 -16.49 -1.61
CA ASP A 69 -1.44 -16.90 -2.00
C ASP A 69 -1.73 -16.60 -3.47
N LYS A 70 -1.15 -15.54 -4.04
CA LYS A 70 -1.33 -15.20 -5.45
C LYS A 70 -0.64 -16.21 -6.36
N TYR A 71 0.60 -16.60 -6.06
CA TYR A 71 1.31 -17.61 -6.84
C TYR A 71 0.73 -19.02 -6.65
N GLU A 72 0.24 -19.36 -5.45
CA GLU A 72 -0.43 -20.63 -5.18
C GLU A 72 -1.77 -20.73 -5.93
N ARG A 73 -2.60 -19.68 -5.96
CA ARG A 73 -3.82 -19.64 -6.78
C ARG A 73 -3.55 -19.71 -8.28
N MET A 74 -2.49 -19.05 -8.76
CA MET A 74 -2.05 -19.13 -10.14
C MET A 74 -1.55 -20.52 -10.52
N ALA A 75 -1.02 -21.30 -9.57
CA ALA A 75 -0.56 -22.67 -9.77
C ALA A 75 -1.70 -23.71 -9.71
N GLU A 76 -2.81 -23.42 -9.02
CA GLU A 76 -3.99 -24.29 -8.91
C GLU A 76 -4.88 -24.30 -10.16
N GLU A 77 -4.82 -23.23 -10.98
CA GLU A 77 -5.51 -23.16 -12.26
C GLU A 77 -4.71 -23.84 -13.38
N ASP A 78 -4.52 -25.07 -13.51
CA ASP A 78 -3.89 -25.92 -14.58
C ASP A 78 -3.56 -25.21 -15.94
N LYS A 79 -3.44 -23.88 -15.96
CA LYS A 79 -3.06 -23.05 -17.11
C LYS A 79 -1.74 -22.33 -16.84
N PRO A 80 -0.81 -22.34 -17.81
CA PRO A 80 0.41 -21.57 -17.67
C PRO A 80 0.05 -20.08 -17.51
N PHE A 81 0.37 -19.50 -16.35
CA PHE A 81 0.25 -18.05 -16.16
C PHE A 81 1.26 -17.35 -17.06
N ILE A 82 0.76 -16.58 -18.02
CA ILE A 82 1.57 -15.71 -18.90
C ILE A 82 0.87 -14.36 -18.95
N GLN A 83 1.56 -13.31 -18.53
CA GLN A 83 1.04 -11.93 -18.55
C GLN A 83 2.05 -10.97 -19.14
N LYS A 84 1.57 -10.05 -19.98
CA LYS A 84 2.36 -8.94 -20.49
C LYS A 84 2.19 -7.72 -19.59
N TYR A 85 3.31 -7.09 -19.23
CA TYR A 85 3.39 -5.85 -18.48
C TYR A 85 4.05 -4.78 -19.32
N ASP A 86 3.45 -3.60 -19.42
CA ASP A 86 3.93 -2.52 -20.29
C ASP A 86 5.00 -1.65 -19.64
N MET A 87 5.04 -1.57 -18.31
CA MET A 87 6.02 -0.77 -17.58
C MET A 87 6.52 -1.53 -16.35
N VAL A 88 7.66 -2.17 -16.51
CA VAL A 88 8.39 -2.88 -15.44
C VAL A 88 9.81 -2.36 -15.40
N THR A 89 10.30 -2.07 -14.20
CA THR A 89 11.69 -1.66 -14.01
C THR A 89 12.48 -2.84 -13.47
N VAL A 90 13.43 -3.31 -14.28
CA VAL A 90 14.30 -4.46 -13.98
C VAL A 90 15.64 -3.95 -13.48
N LEU A 91 16.11 -4.55 -12.39
CA LEU A 91 17.43 -4.32 -11.80
C LEU A 91 18.24 -5.60 -11.84
N PHE A 92 19.47 -5.49 -12.34
CA PHE A 92 20.55 -6.45 -12.14
C PHE A 92 21.60 -5.84 -11.22
N ALA A 93 22.07 -6.61 -10.25
CA ALA A 93 23.23 -6.29 -9.42
C ALA A 93 24.20 -7.48 -9.44
N ASP A 94 25.48 -7.22 -9.57
CA ASP A 94 26.53 -8.23 -9.71
C ASP A 94 27.79 -7.80 -8.94
N ILE A 95 28.52 -8.77 -8.37
CA ILE A 95 29.72 -8.53 -7.58
C ILE A 95 30.92 -8.43 -8.53
N GLU A 96 31.61 -7.27 -8.51
CA GLU A 96 32.78 -7.08 -9.36
C GLU A 96 33.95 -7.99 -8.93
N GLY A 97 34.49 -8.78 -9.87
CA GLY A 97 35.64 -9.66 -9.61
C GLY A 97 35.29 -10.92 -8.81
N PHE A 98 34.02 -11.34 -8.78
CA PHE A 98 33.57 -12.49 -7.98
C PHE A 98 34.37 -13.78 -8.25
N SER A 99 34.77 -14.05 -9.51
CA SER A 99 35.60 -15.22 -9.84
C SER A 99 36.95 -15.22 -9.13
N GLU A 100 37.61 -14.06 -8.98
CA GLU A 100 38.86 -13.93 -8.23
C GLU A 100 38.66 -14.10 -6.72
N ILE A 101 37.47 -13.65 -6.22
CA ILE A 101 37.08 -13.78 -4.81
C ILE A 101 36.88 -15.27 -4.47
N THR A 102 36.18 -16.02 -5.33
CA THR A 102 35.94 -17.46 -5.13
C THR A 102 37.19 -18.31 -5.10
N ASP A 103 38.22 -17.93 -5.86
CA ASP A 103 39.50 -18.63 -5.87
C ASP A 103 40.31 -18.47 -4.57
N ASN A 104 40.00 -17.43 -3.75
CA ASN A 104 40.75 -17.05 -2.57
C ASN A 104 40.02 -17.31 -1.23
N LEU A 105 38.75 -17.64 -1.26
CA LEU A 105 37.93 -17.90 -0.06
C LEU A 105 37.64 -19.39 0.08
N ASP A 106 37.54 -19.86 1.32
CA ASP A 106 36.99 -21.19 1.57
C ASP A 106 35.48 -21.20 1.27
N PRO A 107 34.95 -22.37 0.82
CA PRO A 107 33.54 -22.45 0.37
C PRO A 107 32.51 -22.11 1.41
N GLU A 108 32.77 -22.34 2.71
CA GLU A 108 31.83 -22.08 3.79
C GLU A 108 31.74 -20.58 4.05
N THR A 109 32.87 -19.89 4.18
CA THR A 109 32.93 -18.42 4.30
C THR A 109 32.32 -17.72 3.08
N LEU A 110 32.61 -18.21 1.87
CA LEU A 110 32.02 -17.66 0.65
C LEU A 110 30.48 -17.73 0.66
N LEU A 111 29.91 -18.87 1.05
CA LEU A 111 28.47 -19.06 1.11
C LEU A 111 27.82 -18.19 2.19
N ASP A 112 28.46 -18.06 3.35
CA ASP A 112 27.94 -17.23 4.44
C ASP A 112 27.93 -15.74 4.06
N GLU A 113 29.01 -15.23 3.47
CA GLU A 113 29.07 -13.84 3.01
C GLU A 113 28.06 -13.56 1.87
N LEU A 114 27.93 -14.48 0.90
CA LEU A 114 26.98 -14.36 -0.19
C LEU A 114 25.54 -14.41 0.30
N ASN A 115 25.23 -15.28 1.26
CA ASN A 115 23.91 -15.31 1.91
C ASN A 115 23.62 -14.02 2.66
N GLY A 116 24.59 -13.47 3.39
CA GLY A 116 24.46 -12.18 4.07
C GLY A 116 24.16 -11.03 3.11
N PHE A 117 24.86 -11.03 1.96
CA PHE A 117 24.67 -10.06 0.89
C PHE A 117 23.24 -10.14 0.30
N PHE A 118 22.80 -11.33 -0.10
CA PHE A 118 21.45 -11.52 -0.66
C PHE A 118 20.34 -11.24 0.36
N PHE A 119 20.54 -11.62 1.62
CA PHE A 119 19.59 -11.30 2.69
C PHE A 119 19.38 -9.78 2.86
N TYR A 120 20.47 -9.02 2.72
CA TYR A 120 20.36 -7.56 2.77
C TYR A 120 19.55 -7.01 1.59
N PHE A 121 19.77 -7.52 0.36
CA PHE A 121 18.95 -7.15 -0.80
C PHE A 121 17.48 -7.51 -0.57
N ASP A 122 17.19 -8.73 -0.12
CA ASP A 122 15.83 -9.18 0.17
C ASP A 122 15.13 -8.24 1.16
N THR A 123 15.84 -7.81 2.21
CA THR A 123 15.33 -6.86 3.21
C THR A 123 14.98 -5.49 2.61
N ILE A 124 15.79 -5.00 1.68
CA ILE A 124 15.54 -3.69 1.04
C ILE A 124 14.38 -3.79 0.05
N ILE A 125 14.39 -4.76 -0.86
CA ILE A 125 13.35 -4.87 -1.89
C ILE A 125 11.95 -5.05 -1.29
N ASP A 126 11.84 -5.74 -0.15
CA ASP A 126 10.56 -5.91 0.56
C ASP A 126 9.98 -4.57 1.05
N ARG A 127 10.82 -3.61 1.48
CA ARG A 127 10.36 -2.27 1.88
C ARG A 127 9.72 -1.49 0.73
N TYR A 128 10.21 -1.72 -0.49
CA TYR A 128 9.75 -1.05 -1.71
C TYR A 128 8.77 -1.89 -2.51
N GLN A 129 8.31 -3.04 -1.98
CA GLN A 129 7.39 -3.97 -2.64
C GLN A 129 7.86 -4.42 -4.03
N ILE A 130 9.19 -4.58 -4.18
CA ILE A 130 9.83 -5.04 -5.41
C ILE A 130 9.92 -6.56 -5.36
N GLU A 131 9.70 -7.20 -6.50
CA GLU A 131 9.71 -8.65 -6.62
C GLU A 131 11.12 -9.17 -6.89
N LYS A 132 11.59 -10.09 -6.04
CA LYS A 132 12.79 -10.89 -6.34
C LYS A 132 12.46 -11.88 -7.44
N ILE A 133 13.19 -11.82 -8.53
CA ILE A 133 13.00 -12.76 -9.64
C ILE A 133 13.86 -14.00 -9.42
N LYS A 134 15.18 -13.82 -9.32
CA LYS A 134 16.13 -14.91 -9.10
C LYS A 134 17.52 -14.41 -8.74
N THR A 135 18.34 -15.33 -8.26
CA THR A 135 19.80 -15.17 -8.22
C THR A 135 20.46 -16.09 -9.23
N MET A 136 21.57 -15.66 -9.84
CA MET A 136 22.32 -16.40 -10.85
C MET A 136 23.81 -16.30 -10.50
N GLY A 137 24.34 -17.27 -9.73
CA GLY A 137 25.68 -17.14 -9.15
C GLY A 137 25.71 -16.00 -8.13
N ASP A 138 26.52 -14.99 -8.38
CA ASP A 138 26.65 -13.75 -7.61
C ASP A 138 25.73 -12.63 -8.10
N ALA A 139 25.04 -12.82 -9.22
CA ALA A 139 24.10 -11.85 -9.75
C ALA A 139 22.73 -11.94 -9.05
N TYR A 140 22.17 -10.78 -8.69
CA TYR A 140 20.84 -10.61 -8.12
C TYR A 140 19.92 -9.90 -9.12
N MET A 141 18.74 -10.47 -9.37
CA MET A 141 17.75 -9.91 -10.28
C MET A 141 16.43 -9.66 -9.54
N CYS A 142 15.94 -8.43 -9.61
CA CYS A 142 14.62 -8.05 -9.10
C CYS A 142 13.92 -7.11 -10.08
N ALA A 143 12.59 -6.92 -9.88
CA ALA A 143 11.80 -6.08 -10.75
C ALA A 143 10.65 -5.39 -9.99
N GLY A 144 10.42 -4.11 -10.27
CA GLY A 144 9.28 -3.34 -9.80
C GLY A 144 8.18 -3.26 -10.84
N GLY A 145 6.92 -3.13 -10.40
CA GLY A 145 5.75 -3.09 -11.28
C GLY A 145 5.17 -4.47 -11.62
N ILE A 146 5.62 -5.51 -10.95
CA ILE A 146 5.13 -6.89 -10.99
C ILE A 146 5.14 -7.51 -9.59
N PRO A 147 4.31 -8.51 -9.30
CA PRO A 147 3.15 -8.97 -10.09
C PRO A 147 2.03 -7.91 -10.11
N GLN A 148 2.12 -6.89 -9.26
CA GLN A 148 1.17 -5.79 -9.17
C GLN A 148 1.75 -4.57 -9.88
N LYS A 149 0.99 -4.02 -10.84
CA LYS A 149 1.37 -2.78 -11.52
C LYS A 149 1.45 -1.63 -10.53
N ASN A 150 2.44 -0.78 -10.68
CA ASN A 150 2.49 0.51 -9.99
C ASN A 150 3.25 1.56 -10.82
N ASN A 151 2.85 2.81 -10.65
CA ASN A 151 3.41 3.92 -11.43
C ASN A 151 4.73 4.46 -10.86
N THR A 152 5.09 4.10 -9.62
CA THR A 152 6.34 4.54 -8.98
C THR A 152 7.50 3.57 -9.16
N ASN A 153 7.28 2.40 -9.79
CA ASN A 153 8.33 1.36 -9.89
C ASN A 153 9.69 1.84 -10.45
N PRO A 154 9.78 2.80 -11.40
CA PRO A 154 11.09 3.31 -11.82
C PRO A 154 11.83 4.05 -10.70
N VAL A 155 11.11 4.80 -9.87
CA VAL A 155 11.65 5.51 -8.71
C VAL A 155 12.02 4.54 -7.61
N ASP A 156 11.13 3.61 -7.28
CA ASP A 156 11.30 2.64 -6.20
C ASP A 156 12.53 1.74 -6.43
N VAL A 157 12.70 1.24 -7.67
CA VAL A 157 13.86 0.40 -8.04
C VAL A 157 15.17 1.18 -7.99
N VAL A 158 15.16 2.46 -8.39
CA VAL A 158 16.35 3.31 -8.27
C VAL A 158 16.66 3.63 -6.81
N MET A 159 15.65 3.86 -5.96
CA MET A 159 15.83 4.03 -4.52
C MET A 159 16.46 2.79 -3.88
N VAL A 160 15.99 1.58 -4.22
CA VAL A 160 16.61 0.31 -3.79
C VAL A 160 18.08 0.26 -4.16
N ALA A 161 18.41 0.56 -5.43
CA ALA A 161 19.79 0.55 -5.90
C ALA A 161 20.70 1.52 -5.13
N LEU A 162 20.19 2.72 -4.84
CA LEU A 162 20.92 3.72 -4.04
C LEU A 162 21.07 3.29 -2.59
N ASP A 163 20.05 2.71 -1.97
CA ASP A 163 20.12 2.20 -0.59
C ASP A 163 21.17 1.10 -0.46
N VAL A 164 21.19 0.17 -1.43
CA VAL A 164 22.20 -0.89 -1.50
C VAL A 164 23.61 -0.29 -1.61
N GLN A 165 23.86 0.62 -2.57
CA GLN A 165 25.17 1.24 -2.75
C GLN A 165 25.60 2.05 -1.53
N ASN A 166 24.69 2.80 -0.91
CA ASN A 166 24.94 3.57 0.30
C ASN A 166 25.32 2.67 1.49
N HIS A 167 24.66 1.51 1.61
CA HIS A 167 25.00 0.53 2.63
C HIS A 167 26.42 -0.04 2.42
N LEU A 168 26.70 -0.53 1.22
CA LEU A 168 28.01 -1.08 0.87
C LEU A 168 29.12 -0.05 1.05
N ASN A 169 28.88 1.20 0.65
CA ASN A 169 29.82 2.30 0.86
C ASN A 169 30.06 2.64 2.36
N ARG A 170 29.07 2.41 3.23
CA ARG A 170 29.27 2.54 4.69
C ARG A 170 30.07 1.38 5.25
N LEU A 171 29.77 0.17 4.83
CA LEU A 171 30.50 -1.04 5.24
C LEU A 171 31.97 -1.00 4.78
N SER A 172 32.27 -0.57 3.55
CA SER A 172 33.63 -0.49 3.01
C SER A 172 34.54 0.47 3.77
N LYS A 173 33.98 1.49 4.43
CA LYS A 173 34.74 2.36 5.34
C LYS A 173 35.21 1.67 6.62
N GLN A 174 34.55 0.60 7.03
CA GLN A 174 34.83 -0.18 8.24
C GLN A 174 35.56 -1.49 7.91
N ASN A 175 35.28 -2.07 6.76
CA ASN A 175 35.87 -3.31 6.28
C ASN A 175 36.29 -3.17 4.80
N PRO A 176 37.59 -3.12 4.49
CA PRO A 176 38.07 -3.00 3.10
C PRO A 176 37.77 -4.21 2.22
N ASN A 177 37.35 -5.32 2.82
CA ASN A 177 37.02 -6.57 2.10
C ASN A 177 35.54 -6.63 1.64
N VAL A 178 34.76 -5.54 1.80
CA VAL A 178 33.40 -5.48 1.28
C VAL A 178 33.41 -5.55 -0.25
N TRP A 179 32.63 -6.43 -0.79
CA TRP A 179 32.57 -6.67 -2.24
C TRP A 179 31.92 -5.50 -2.97
N PRO A 180 32.60 -4.94 -3.98
CA PRO A 180 32.03 -3.86 -4.77
C PRO A 180 30.96 -4.40 -5.73
N VAL A 181 29.86 -3.66 -5.91
CA VAL A 181 28.72 -4.10 -6.70
C VAL A 181 28.48 -3.14 -7.86
N ARG A 182 28.19 -3.72 -9.03
CA ARG A 182 27.68 -3.01 -10.20
C ARG A 182 26.18 -3.16 -10.27
N ILE A 183 25.44 -2.09 -10.61
CA ILE A 183 23.99 -2.13 -10.74
C ILE A 183 23.57 -1.54 -12.08
N GLY A 184 22.74 -2.29 -12.81
CA GLY A 184 22.14 -1.86 -14.07
C GLY A 184 20.61 -1.90 -14.00
N ILE A 185 19.94 -0.82 -14.49
CA ILE A 185 18.49 -0.69 -14.42
C ILE A 185 17.92 -0.25 -15.77
N HIS A 186 16.87 -0.92 -16.21
CA HIS A 186 16.08 -0.51 -17.35
C HIS A 186 14.58 -0.67 -17.12
N THR A 187 13.79 0.27 -17.67
CA THR A 187 12.33 0.27 -17.62
C THR A 187 11.76 0.00 -19.01
N GLY A 188 10.82 -0.95 -19.10
CA GLY A 188 10.17 -1.28 -20.37
C GLY A 188 9.17 -2.43 -20.24
N GLN A 189 8.73 -2.95 -21.38
CA GLN A 189 7.79 -4.07 -21.44
C GLN A 189 8.48 -5.40 -21.09
N VAL A 190 7.76 -6.26 -20.35
CA VAL A 190 8.16 -7.66 -20.11
C VAL A 190 6.98 -8.60 -20.28
N VAL A 191 7.29 -9.86 -20.52
CA VAL A 191 6.35 -10.97 -20.34
C VAL A 191 6.76 -11.69 -19.06
N ALA A 192 5.82 -11.86 -18.14
CA ALA A 192 6.02 -12.62 -16.90
C ALA A 192 5.21 -13.90 -16.92
N GLY A 193 5.72 -14.96 -16.30
CA GLY A 193 5.00 -16.22 -16.27
C GLY A 193 5.64 -17.28 -15.37
N MET A 194 4.91 -18.38 -15.19
CA MET A 194 5.37 -19.55 -14.45
C MET A 194 5.96 -20.58 -15.42
N LEU A 195 7.18 -21.00 -15.18
CA LEU A 195 7.87 -22.03 -15.96
C LEU A 195 8.21 -23.26 -15.11
N GLY A 196 8.17 -24.43 -15.75
CA GLY A 196 8.59 -25.70 -15.19
C GLY A 196 7.44 -26.68 -15.00
N HIS A 197 7.76 -27.99 -15.04
CA HIS A 197 6.76 -29.06 -14.81
C HIS A 197 6.89 -29.69 -13.42
N LYS A 198 8.14 -29.81 -12.90
CA LYS A 198 8.41 -30.42 -11.58
C LYS A 198 8.59 -29.37 -10.46
N LYS A 199 9.12 -28.22 -10.83
CA LYS A 199 9.29 -27.08 -9.95
C LYS A 199 8.90 -25.84 -10.73
N LEU A 200 7.74 -25.28 -10.40
CA LEU A 200 7.27 -24.03 -10.96
C LEU A 200 8.15 -22.89 -10.46
N SER A 201 8.60 -22.03 -11.36
CA SER A 201 9.39 -20.85 -11.07
C SER A 201 8.82 -19.66 -11.83
N PHE A 202 8.54 -18.58 -11.12
CA PHE A 202 8.19 -17.30 -11.74
C PHE A 202 9.43 -16.68 -12.38
N ASP A 203 9.29 -16.22 -13.60
CA ASP A 203 10.36 -15.54 -14.32
C ASP A 203 9.80 -14.47 -15.28
N ILE A 204 10.70 -13.60 -15.79
CA ILE A 204 10.36 -12.53 -16.74
C ILE A 204 11.26 -12.57 -17.96
N TRP A 205 10.69 -12.21 -19.12
CA TRP A 205 11.38 -12.22 -20.40
C TRP A 205 11.12 -10.95 -21.19
N GLY A 206 12.06 -10.57 -22.02
CA GLY A 206 11.93 -9.47 -22.95
C GLY A 206 13.21 -8.69 -23.16
N HIS A 207 13.18 -7.75 -24.11
CA HIS A 207 14.29 -6.85 -24.39
C HIS A 207 14.72 -6.06 -23.15
N THR A 208 13.76 -5.70 -22.31
CA THR A 208 13.96 -4.98 -21.04
C THR A 208 14.94 -5.69 -20.12
N VAL A 209 14.80 -7.01 -19.97
CA VAL A 209 15.69 -7.84 -19.14
C VAL A 209 17.13 -7.81 -19.69
N ASN A 210 17.28 -7.99 -21.00
CA ASN A 210 18.59 -8.01 -21.65
C ASN A 210 19.29 -6.66 -21.57
N LEU A 211 18.55 -5.55 -21.67
CA LEU A 211 19.14 -4.22 -21.61
C LEU A 211 19.56 -3.85 -20.18
N ALA A 212 18.78 -4.25 -19.17
CA ALA A 212 19.17 -4.08 -17.76
C ALA A 212 20.49 -4.83 -17.45
N ALA A 213 20.62 -6.08 -17.92
CA ALA A 213 21.87 -6.85 -17.77
C ALA A 213 23.07 -6.19 -18.49
N ARG A 214 22.87 -5.64 -19.71
CA ARG A 214 23.94 -4.90 -20.41
C ARG A 214 24.36 -3.63 -19.68
N LEU A 215 23.42 -2.94 -19.07
CA LEU A 215 23.71 -1.75 -18.25
C LEU A 215 24.53 -2.11 -17.02
N GLU A 216 24.20 -3.20 -16.36
CA GLU A 216 24.99 -3.76 -15.26
C GLU A 216 26.42 -4.11 -15.73
N ALA A 217 26.59 -4.93 -16.77
CA ALA A 217 27.88 -5.34 -17.27
C ALA A 217 28.79 -4.17 -17.72
N SER A 218 28.19 -3.04 -18.14
CA SER A 218 28.93 -1.82 -18.51
C SER A 218 29.09 -0.82 -17.37
N CYS A 219 28.54 -1.12 -16.18
CA CYS A 219 28.58 -0.26 -15.02
C CYS A 219 29.95 -0.33 -14.31
N LYS A 220 30.38 0.78 -13.71
CA LYS A 220 31.51 0.77 -12.78
C LYS A 220 31.05 0.33 -11.39
N ALA A 221 31.89 -0.40 -10.68
CA ALA A 221 31.62 -0.76 -9.29
C ALA A 221 31.28 0.47 -8.42
N GLY A 222 30.36 0.30 -7.50
CA GLY A 222 29.88 1.37 -6.64
C GLY A 222 28.94 2.38 -7.31
N LYS A 223 28.53 2.15 -8.56
CA LYS A 223 27.62 3.02 -9.31
C LYS A 223 26.30 2.32 -9.66
N VAL A 224 25.29 3.14 -9.95
CA VAL A 224 23.99 2.74 -10.47
C VAL A 224 23.86 3.29 -11.89
N ASN A 225 23.79 2.40 -12.88
CA ASN A 225 23.72 2.73 -14.30
C ASN A 225 22.31 2.48 -14.84
N ILE A 226 21.69 3.50 -15.40
CA ILE A 226 20.30 3.43 -15.90
C ILE A 226 20.23 3.75 -17.39
N SER A 227 19.20 3.28 -18.08
CA SER A 227 18.91 3.64 -19.46
C SER A 227 18.28 5.04 -19.58
N GLY A 228 18.28 5.59 -20.80
CA GLY A 228 17.58 6.83 -21.14
C GLY A 228 16.08 6.73 -20.87
N THR A 229 15.46 5.58 -21.15
CA THR A 229 14.03 5.35 -20.85
C THR A 229 13.76 5.46 -19.34
N THR A 230 14.59 4.85 -18.50
CA THR A 230 14.48 4.99 -17.03
C THR A 230 14.75 6.43 -16.59
N TYR A 231 15.79 7.07 -17.15
CA TYR A 231 16.11 8.47 -16.87
C TYR A 231 14.92 9.40 -17.11
N GLU A 232 14.21 9.28 -18.23
CA GLU A 232 13.02 10.11 -18.53
C GLU A 232 11.91 9.97 -17.45
N LYS A 233 11.80 8.81 -16.81
CA LYS A 233 10.83 8.55 -15.75
C LYS A 233 11.22 9.18 -14.41
N ILE A 234 12.53 9.30 -14.14
CA ILE A 234 13.03 9.69 -12.80
C ILE A 234 13.75 11.04 -12.75
N LYS A 235 14.09 11.65 -13.88
CA LYS A 235 14.88 12.89 -13.99
C LYS A 235 14.32 14.08 -13.18
N LYS A 236 13.03 14.05 -12.87
CA LYS A 236 12.40 15.05 -12.00
C LYS A 236 12.99 14.98 -10.58
N TYR A 237 13.25 13.79 -10.09
CA TYR A 237 13.54 13.51 -8.68
C TYR A 237 15.04 13.30 -8.41
N PHE A 238 15.78 12.75 -9.38
CA PHE A 238 17.18 12.34 -9.17
C PHE A 238 18.16 13.21 -9.93
N ASP A 239 19.34 13.38 -9.31
CA ASP A 239 20.52 13.90 -9.97
C ASP A 239 21.20 12.78 -10.75
N CYS A 240 21.38 13.00 -12.07
CA CYS A 240 21.89 11.98 -12.99
C CYS A 240 22.95 12.58 -13.90
N GLU A 241 24.03 11.82 -14.12
CA GLU A 241 25.15 12.17 -14.99
C GLU A 241 25.09 11.34 -16.28
N CYS A 242 24.97 12.02 -17.43
CA CYS A 242 24.98 11.36 -18.74
C CYS A 242 26.32 10.71 -19.01
N GLN A 243 26.33 9.44 -19.42
CA GLN A 243 27.54 8.68 -19.67
C GLN A 243 27.78 8.51 -21.19
N ARG A 244 27.35 7.42 -21.74
CA ARG A 244 27.62 7.02 -23.13
C ARG A 244 26.43 6.30 -23.73
N LYS A 245 26.47 6.11 -25.05
CA LYS A 245 25.54 5.20 -25.71
C LYS A 245 25.77 3.75 -25.27
N ILE A 246 24.67 3.04 -25.00
CA ILE A 246 24.72 1.63 -24.71
C ILE A 246 25.09 0.90 -26.01
N SER A 247 26.08 0.01 -25.94
CA SER A 247 26.53 -0.77 -27.10
C SER A 247 25.36 -1.45 -27.81
N GLU A 248 25.37 -1.38 -29.14
CA GLU A 248 24.35 -1.96 -30.05
C GLU A 248 22.92 -1.37 -29.89
N THR A 249 22.77 -0.24 -29.20
CA THR A 249 21.50 0.47 -29.07
C THR A 249 21.67 1.94 -29.45
N ALA A 250 20.55 2.64 -29.68
CA ALA A 250 20.55 4.09 -29.85
C ALA A 250 20.42 4.82 -28.51
N GLU A 251 20.24 4.10 -27.41
CA GLU A 251 19.86 4.63 -26.10
C GLU A 251 21.10 5.07 -25.30
N MET A 252 20.98 6.19 -24.60
CA MET A 252 22.02 6.70 -23.70
C MET A 252 21.94 6.04 -22.33
N SER A 253 23.07 5.96 -21.63
CA SER A 253 23.11 5.55 -20.25
C SER A 253 23.43 6.73 -19.31
N TYR A 254 23.01 6.61 -18.06
CA TYR A 254 23.18 7.65 -17.04
C TYR A 254 23.58 7.02 -15.71
N TYR A 255 24.51 7.63 -14.98
CA TYR A 255 24.73 7.29 -13.59
C TYR A 255 23.81 8.10 -12.69
N VAL A 256 23.19 7.43 -11.70
CA VAL A 256 22.37 8.09 -10.69
C VAL A 256 23.27 8.41 -9.49
N ASN A 257 23.33 9.70 -9.11
CA ASN A 257 24.12 10.18 -7.98
C ASN A 257 23.32 10.21 -6.66
N GLY A 258 21.99 10.38 -6.73
CA GLY A 258 21.11 10.44 -5.57
C GLY A 258 19.84 11.24 -5.85
N LEU A 259 19.01 11.43 -4.84
CA LEU A 259 17.89 12.37 -4.91
C LEU A 259 18.44 13.80 -5.02
N LYS A 260 17.72 14.65 -5.74
CA LYS A 260 18.04 16.09 -5.80
C LYS A 260 17.90 16.75 -4.43
N PRO A 261 18.70 17.79 -4.12
CA PRO A 261 18.70 18.46 -2.81
C PRO A 261 17.31 18.95 -2.36
N GLU A 262 16.46 19.41 -3.29
CA GLU A 262 15.11 19.88 -3.00
C GLU A 262 14.18 18.79 -2.43
N PHE A 263 14.51 17.51 -2.61
CA PHE A 263 13.75 16.37 -2.12
C PHE A 263 14.38 15.71 -0.88
N LEU A 264 15.36 16.34 -0.25
CA LEU A 264 16.07 15.80 0.88
C LEU A 264 15.89 16.67 2.12
N GLU A 265 15.83 16.02 3.27
CA GLU A 265 15.89 16.63 4.59
C GLU A 265 16.85 15.85 5.50
N LYS A 266 17.25 16.46 6.63
CA LYS A 266 18.06 15.77 7.63
C LYS A 266 17.17 15.14 8.69
N ASP A 267 17.36 13.86 8.92
CA ASP A 267 16.71 13.16 10.04
C ASP A 267 17.33 13.57 11.40
N ILE A 268 16.81 12.98 12.48
CA ILE A 268 17.27 13.21 13.86
C ILE A 268 18.74 12.83 14.10
N HIS A 269 19.33 12.03 13.21
CA HIS A 269 20.74 11.61 13.24
C HIS A 269 21.60 12.40 12.25
N GLY A 270 21.02 13.41 11.57
CA GLY A 270 21.69 14.23 10.56
C GLY A 270 21.92 13.51 9.22
N GLN A 271 21.28 12.35 8.98
CA GLN A 271 21.32 11.65 7.70
C GLN A 271 20.34 12.27 6.72
N LEU A 272 20.75 12.36 5.44
CA LEU A 272 19.86 12.81 4.38
C LEU A 272 18.83 11.72 4.04
N VAL A 273 17.56 12.06 4.17
CA VAL A 273 16.41 11.21 3.89
C VAL A 273 15.43 11.94 2.97
N PRO A 274 14.55 11.22 2.23
CA PRO A 274 13.49 11.86 1.46
C PRO A 274 12.58 12.73 2.34
N ASN A 275 12.35 13.97 1.91
CA ASN A 275 11.46 14.90 2.61
C ASN A 275 9.97 14.65 2.33
N GLN A 276 9.10 15.42 2.98
CA GLN A 276 7.64 15.29 2.84
C GLN A 276 7.18 15.58 1.41
N ASP A 277 7.76 16.55 0.71
CA ASP A 277 7.38 16.89 -0.66
C ASP A 277 7.63 15.72 -1.62
N PHE A 278 8.78 15.02 -1.49
CA PHE A 278 9.04 13.81 -2.26
C PHE A 278 7.99 12.74 -2.01
N LEU A 279 7.64 12.49 -0.74
CA LEU A 279 6.66 11.48 -0.38
C LEU A 279 5.27 11.79 -0.94
N ILE A 280 4.82 13.04 -0.87
CA ILE A 280 3.56 13.50 -1.47
C ILE A 280 3.58 13.28 -2.99
N GLN A 281 4.69 13.62 -3.67
CA GLN A 281 4.82 13.38 -5.11
C GLN A 281 4.71 11.88 -5.46
N MET A 282 5.28 10.99 -4.65
CA MET A 282 5.15 9.54 -4.85
C MET A 282 3.70 9.08 -4.61
N GLN A 283 3.05 9.56 -3.57
CA GLN A 283 1.64 9.26 -3.29
C GLN A 283 0.71 9.75 -4.41
N LEU A 284 0.95 10.94 -4.97
CA LEU A 284 0.21 11.45 -6.12
C LEU A 284 0.38 10.57 -7.37
N LEU A 285 1.58 10.05 -7.63
CA LEU A 285 1.80 9.09 -8.71
C LEU A 285 1.06 7.77 -8.51
N ARG A 286 0.90 7.35 -7.25
CA ARG A 286 0.19 6.13 -6.86
C ARG A 286 -1.33 6.30 -6.78
N LEU A 287 -1.84 7.53 -6.89
CA LEU A 287 -3.27 7.79 -6.80
C LEU A 287 -4.06 7.08 -7.93
N ASN A 288 -3.49 7.04 -9.15
CA ASN A 288 -4.08 6.27 -10.24
C ASN A 288 -4.07 4.75 -9.96
N ASP A 289 -3.02 4.24 -9.29
CA ASP A 289 -2.98 2.82 -8.89
C ASP A 289 -4.07 2.51 -7.85
N LEU A 290 -4.37 3.47 -6.95
CA LEU A 290 -5.45 3.36 -5.98
C LEU A 290 -6.82 3.43 -6.67
N GLU A 291 -6.98 4.29 -7.67
CA GLU A 291 -8.19 4.37 -8.51
C GLU A 291 -8.46 3.04 -9.20
N ASP A 292 -7.46 2.47 -9.89
CA ASP A 292 -7.54 1.15 -10.52
C ASP A 292 -7.90 0.05 -9.48
N TYR A 293 -7.35 0.12 -8.27
CA TYR A 293 -7.67 -0.81 -7.20
C TYR A 293 -9.15 -0.74 -6.80
N VAL A 294 -9.67 0.47 -6.58
CA VAL A 294 -11.07 0.70 -6.20
C VAL A 294 -12.02 0.29 -7.34
N GLU A 295 -11.68 0.64 -8.60
CA GLU A 295 -12.46 0.23 -9.77
C GLU A 295 -12.61 -1.29 -9.84
N ASN A 296 -11.50 -2.02 -9.72
CA ASN A 296 -11.50 -3.48 -9.75
C ASN A 296 -12.36 -4.05 -8.61
N MET A 297 -12.21 -3.56 -7.37
CA MET A 297 -12.98 -4.02 -6.22
C MET A 297 -14.48 -3.79 -6.41
N MET A 298 -14.90 -2.63 -6.91
CA MET A 298 -16.30 -2.28 -7.09
C MET A 298 -16.92 -2.87 -8.37
N THR A 299 -16.12 -3.29 -9.35
CA THR A 299 -16.59 -3.93 -10.57
C THR A 299 -16.72 -5.44 -10.43
N ASP A 300 -15.81 -6.07 -9.67
CA ASP A 300 -15.79 -7.52 -9.46
C ASP A 300 -16.78 -8.00 -8.38
N THR A 301 -17.54 -7.08 -7.77
CA THR A 301 -18.54 -7.43 -6.74
C THR A 301 -19.71 -8.20 -7.35
N VAL A 302 -20.25 -9.14 -6.56
CA VAL A 302 -21.51 -9.85 -6.89
C VAL A 302 -22.75 -9.02 -6.54
N LEU A 303 -22.60 -7.91 -5.84
CA LEU A 303 -23.69 -7.03 -5.42
C LEU A 303 -24.17 -6.18 -6.59
N LYS A 304 -25.47 -5.92 -6.63
CA LYS A 304 -26.06 -5.04 -7.65
C LYS A 304 -26.07 -3.60 -7.14
N LEU A 305 -25.02 -2.87 -7.42
CA LEU A 305 -24.83 -1.48 -7.02
C LEU A 305 -25.36 -0.53 -8.10
N TYR A 306 -26.49 0.11 -7.85
CA TYR A 306 -27.09 1.09 -8.77
C TYR A 306 -26.71 2.53 -8.41
N PHE A 307 -26.45 2.81 -7.13
CA PHE A 307 -26.01 4.09 -6.59
C PHE A 307 -24.57 4.05 -6.11
N HIS A 308 -24.21 3.17 -5.14
CA HIS A 308 -22.88 3.05 -4.57
C HIS A 308 -21.95 2.23 -5.48
N ASN A 309 -21.75 2.70 -6.71
CA ASN A 309 -20.90 2.08 -7.72
C ASN A 309 -19.70 2.98 -8.05
N PHE A 310 -18.73 2.46 -8.81
CA PHE A 310 -17.53 3.20 -9.17
C PHE A 310 -17.82 4.56 -9.87
N LYS A 311 -18.92 4.68 -10.61
CA LYS A 311 -19.33 5.96 -11.21
C LYS A 311 -19.69 7.00 -10.14
N HIS A 312 -20.31 6.59 -9.03
CA HIS A 312 -20.57 7.47 -7.89
C HIS A 312 -19.26 7.91 -7.23
N VAL A 313 -18.31 6.98 -7.04
CA VAL A 313 -16.99 7.29 -6.50
C VAL A 313 -16.28 8.35 -7.33
N LEU A 314 -16.27 8.21 -8.65
CA LEU A 314 -15.68 9.22 -9.56
C LEU A 314 -16.41 10.56 -9.50
N ASP A 315 -17.74 10.56 -9.39
CA ASP A 315 -18.51 11.80 -9.24
C ASP A 315 -18.11 12.54 -7.95
N VAL A 316 -18.00 11.82 -6.83
CA VAL A 316 -17.56 12.42 -5.54
C VAL A 316 -16.12 12.93 -5.65
N TYR A 317 -15.22 12.18 -6.31
CA TYR A 317 -13.84 12.59 -6.56
C TYR A 317 -13.77 13.90 -7.34
N GLU A 318 -14.55 14.04 -8.43
CA GLU A 318 -14.63 15.28 -9.22
C GLU A 318 -15.17 16.45 -8.38
N GLN A 319 -16.21 16.22 -7.55
CA GLN A 319 -16.74 17.26 -6.67
C GLN A 319 -15.71 17.70 -5.62
N VAL A 320 -14.97 16.74 -5.03
CA VAL A 320 -13.86 17.03 -4.10
C VAL A 320 -12.84 17.96 -4.76
N GLU A 321 -12.41 17.68 -6.00
CA GLU A 321 -11.45 18.52 -6.70
C GLU A 321 -11.96 19.95 -6.90
N LEU A 322 -13.20 20.09 -7.35
CA LEU A 322 -13.84 21.41 -7.58
C LEU A 322 -13.93 22.23 -6.29
N LEU A 323 -14.38 21.60 -5.20
CA LEU A 323 -14.54 22.26 -3.91
C LEU A 323 -13.19 22.60 -3.28
N ALA A 324 -12.26 21.66 -3.24
CA ALA A 324 -10.93 21.84 -2.67
C ALA A 324 -10.14 22.94 -3.37
N HIS A 325 -10.21 22.99 -4.72
CA HIS A 325 -9.57 24.05 -5.50
C HIS A 325 -10.13 25.44 -5.16
N SER A 326 -11.45 25.52 -4.93
CA SER A 326 -12.12 26.79 -4.56
C SER A 326 -11.79 27.27 -3.13
N GLU A 327 -11.48 26.35 -2.23
CA GLU A 327 -11.16 26.62 -0.83
C GLU A 327 -9.65 26.75 -0.56
N ASN A 328 -8.80 26.65 -1.63
CA ASN A 328 -7.33 26.81 -1.59
C ASN A 328 -6.64 25.90 -0.54
N VAL A 329 -6.99 24.61 -0.51
CA VAL A 329 -6.34 23.62 0.35
C VAL A 329 -4.90 23.33 -0.11
N THR A 330 -4.08 22.77 0.78
CA THR A 330 -2.71 22.38 0.45
C THR A 330 -2.68 21.15 -0.47
N ASP A 331 -1.56 20.88 -1.13
CA ASP A 331 -1.39 19.68 -1.96
C ASP A 331 -1.55 18.38 -1.15
N GLU A 332 -1.08 18.36 0.10
CA GLU A 332 -1.28 17.22 1.00
C GLU A 332 -2.76 17.05 1.37
N ASP A 333 -3.45 18.12 1.70
CA ASP A 333 -4.88 18.07 2.01
C ASP A 333 -5.71 17.60 0.81
N LEU A 334 -5.37 18.09 -0.39
CA LEU A 334 -6.01 17.65 -1.63
C LEU A 334 -5.78 16.16 -1.90
N LEU A 335 -4.55 15.67 -1.68
CA LEU A 335 -4.23 14.25 -1.77
C LEU A 335 -5.10 13.42 -0.80
N LEU A 336 -5.22 13.83 0.46
CA LEU A 336 -6.02 13.12 1.46
C LEU A 336 -7.51 13.13 1.12
N LEU A 337 -8.03 14.24 0.63
CA LEU A 337 -9.42 14.37 0.16
C LEU A 337 -9.70 13.45 -1.04
N ARG A 338 -8.82 13.44 -2.06
CA ARG A 338 -8.93 12.55 -3.22
C ARG A 338 -8.93 11.09 -2.82
N THR A 339 -8.04 10.73 -1.89
CA THR A 339 -7.95 9.38 -1.34
C THR A 339 -9.21 8.98 -0.61
N ALA A 340 -9.75 9.87 0.23
CA ALA A 340 -11.00 9.63 0.94
C ALA A 340 -12.18 9.48 -0.04
N ALA A 341 -12.22 10.29 -1.09
CA ALA A 341 -13.26 10.19 -2.13
C ALA A 341 -13.22 8.85 -2.89
N LEU A 342 -12.01 8.32 -3.17
CA LEU A 342 -11.89 6.99 -3.79
C LEU A 342 -12.37 5.86 -2.88
N LEU A 343 -12.14 5.97 -1.57
CA LEU A 343 -12.35 4.86 -0.64
C LEU A 343 -13.64 4.93 0.18
N HIS A 344 -14.40 6.05 0.16
CA HIS A 344 -15.49 6.28 1.11
C HIS A 344 -16.58 5.19 1.10
N ASP A 345 -16.84 4.61 -0.05
CA ASP A 345 -17.86 3.59 -0.28
C ASP A 345 -17.30 2.22 -0.69
N ILE A 346 -15.97 2.00 -0.55
CA ILE A 346 -15.34 0.75 -1.00
C ILE A 346 -15.91 -0.50 -0.30
N GLY A 347 -16.44 -0.36 0.91
CA GLY A 347 -17.10 -1.44 1.65
C GLY A 347 -18.29 -2.04 0.92
N TYR A 348 -18.99 -1.27 0.06
CA TYR A 348 -20.07 -1.79 -0.79
C TYR A 348 -19.60 -2.83 -1.81
N SER A 349 -18.31 -2.95 -2.05
CA SER A 349 -17.76 -4.03 -2.87
C SER A 349 -17.93 -5.42 -2.21
N ILE A 350 -18.12 -5.47 -0.89
CA ILE A 350 -18.16 -6.70 -0.08
C ILE A 350 -19.51 -6.90 0.58
N SER A 351 -20.13 -5.86 1.15
CA SER A 351 -21.37 -5.93 1.92
C SER A 351 -22.29 -4.76 1.59
N SER A 352 -23.60 -4.98 1.79
CA SER A 352 -24.64 -3.93 1.73
C SER A 352 -25.29 -3.68 3.09
N ASP A 353 -24.73 -4.22 4.18
CA ASP A 353 -25.26 -4.12 5.54
C ASP A 353 -24.93 -2.77 6.20
N ASP A 354 -25.50 -2.51 7.36
CA ASP A 354 -25.34 -1.23 8.09
C ASP A 354 -23.88 -0.92 8.49
N ASP A 355 -23.00 -1.92 8.50
CA ASP A 355 -21.59 -1.79 8.89
C ASP A 355 -20.65 -1.40 7.72
N VAL A 356 -21.18 -1.06 6.54
CA VAL A 356 -20.38 -0.73 5.33
C VAL A 356 -19.38 0.38 5.57
N GLN A 357 -19.73 1.39 6.37
CA GLN A 357 -18.82 2.48 6.70
C GLN A 357 -17.58 1.98 7.46
N ILE A 358 -17.80 1.15 8.50
CA ILE A 358 -16.71 0.55 9.29
C ILE A 358 -15.84 -0.31 8.38
N LEU A 359 -16.48 -1.10 7.52
CA LEU A 359 -15.79 -1.94 6.54
C LEU A 359 -14.94 -1.11 5.57
N SER A 360 -15.46 0.02 5.07
CA SER A 360 -14.70 0.94 4.20
C SER A 360 -13.47 1.49 4.92
N GLU A 361 -13.61 1.91 6.20
CA GLU A 361 -12.48 2.38 7.00
C GLU A 361 -11.43 1.28 7.25
N ASP A 362 -11.85 0.04 7.53
CA ASP A 362 -10.94 -1.08 7.75
C ASP A 362 -10.19 -1.42 6.46
N MET A 363 -10.88 -1.45 5.32
CA MET A 363 -10.25 -1.64 4.01
C MET A 363 -9.25 -0.52 3.68
N ALA A 364 -9.53 0.73 4.05
CA ALA A 364 -8.59 1.84 3.91
C ALA A 364 -7.34 1.63 4.78
N ARG A 365 -7.50 1.21 6.06
CA ARG A 365 -6.37 0.93 6.95
C ARG A 365 -5.49 -0.22 6.47
N GLU A 366 -6.08 -1.21 5.82
CA GLU A 366 -5.34 -2.36 5.27
C GLU A 366 -4.64 -2.03 3.95
N SER A 367 -5.28 -1.27 3.06
CA SER A 367 -4.76 -1.01 1.71
C SER A 367 -3.79 0.17 1.65
N LEU A 368 -4.05 1.28 2.34
CA LEU A 368 -3.25 2.52 2.21
C LEU A 368 -1.76 2.39 2.58
N PRO A 369 -1.33 1.52 3.52
CA PRO A 369 0.10 1.26 3.71
C PRO A 369 0.81 0.78 2.44
N LEU A 370 0.12 0.06 1.55
CA LEU A 370 0.65 -0.42 0.27
C LEU A 370 0.89 0.73 -0.73
N PHE A 371 0.25 1.88 -0.51
CA PHE A 371 0.40 3.10 -1.29
C PHE A 371 1.27 4.16 -0.59
N HIS A 372 2.08 3.74 0.40
CA HIS A 372 3.02 4.57 1.16
C HIS A 372 2.38 5.67 2.04
N TYR A 373 1.11 5.51 2.45
CA TYR A 373 0.48 6.43 3.39
C TYR A 373 1.00 6.18 4.82
N LYS A 374 1.32 7.27 5.53
CA LYS A 374 1.72 7.22 6.94
C LYS A 374 0.50 6.96 7.84
N PRO A 375 0.65 6.37 9.03
CA PRO A 375 -0.47 6.12 9.94
C PRO A 375 -1.34 7.34 10.22
N GLN A 376 -0.74 8.54 10.37
CA GLN A 376 -1.47 9.79 10.60
C GLN A 376 -2.32 10.20 9.39
N GLN A 377 -1.81 10.00 8.17
CA GLN A 377 -2.54 10.25 6.94
C GLN A 377 -3.72 9.28 6.80
N ILE A 378 -3.50 8.00 7.12
CA ILE A 378 -4.55 6.95 7.08
C ILE A 378 -5.71 7.30 8.02
N GLU A 379 -5.41 7.66 9.28
CA GLU A 379 -6.45 8.05 10.22
C GLU A 379 -7.16 9.35 9.80
N ARG A 380 -6.45 10.28 9.13
CA ARG A 380 -7.08 11.47 8.55
C ARG A 380 -8.02 11.10 7.41
N VAL A 381 -7.62 10.21 6.50
CA VAL A 381 -8.46 9.70 5.42
C VAL A 381 -9.71 9.01 5.97
N CYS A 382 -9.60 8.14 6.97
CA CYS A 382 -10.75 7.49 7.62
C CYS A 382 -11.72 8.52 8.23
N ARG A 383 -11.21 9.59 8.86
CA ARG A 383 -12.06 10.67 9.37
C ARG A 383 -12.79 11.42 8.26
N LEU A 384 -12.13 11.67 7.13
CA LEU A 384 -12.75 12.29 5.96
C LEU A 384 -13.82 11.38 5.34
N MET A 385 -13.55 10.07 5.22
CA MET A 385 -14.55 9.09 4.79
C MET A 385 -15.79 9.11 5.69
N LYS A 386 -15.58 9.11 7.00
CA LYS A 386 -16.68 9.24 7.96
C LYS A 386 -17.48 10.53 7.80
N ALA A 387 -16.80 11.64 7.53
CA ALA A 387 -17.45 12.95 7.36
C ALA A 387 -18.32 13.02 6.10
N SER A 388 -18.12 12.15 5.09
CA SER A 388 -18.93 12.12 3.86
C SER A 388 -20.39 11.74 4.09
N HIS A 389 -20.71 11.04 5.19
CA HIS A 389 -22.05 10.54 5.45
C HIS A 389 -23.02 11.66 5.85
N TYR A 390 -24.28 11.55 5.42
CA TYR A 390 -25.33 12.53 5.63
C TYR A 390 -25.52 12.95 7.11
N GLU A 391 -25.42 11.99 8.04
CA GLU A 391 -25.63 12.23 9.48
C GLU A 391 -24.41 12.85 10.19
N SER A 392 -23.27 12.96 9.50
CA SER A 392 -22.04 13.49 10.06
C SER A 392 -22.11 15.01 10.23
N ILE A 393 -21.47 15.50 11.28
CA ILE A 393 -21.27 16.93 11.51
C ILE A 393 -19.78 17.23 11.29
N PRO A 394 -19.42 17.88 10.17
CA PRO A 394 -18.03 18.22 9.88
C PRO A 394 -17.41 19.10 10.95
N GLY A 395 -16.17 18.82 11.34
CA GLY A 395 -15.42 19.55 12.36
C GLY A 395 -14.38 20.53 11.80
N ASP A 396 -14.02 20.42 10.52
CA ASP A 396 -13.07 21.31 9.85
C ASP A 396 -13.37 21.42 8.35
N ILE A 397 -12.65 22.29 7.65
CA ILE A 397 -12.89 22.60 6.24
C ILE A 397 -12.74 21.38 5.31
N LEU A 398 -11.82 20.44 5.60
CA LEU A 398 -11.65 19.24 4.76
C LEU A 398 -12.83 18.28 4.95
N GLU A 399 -13.32 18.14 6.17
CA GLU A 399 -14.52 17.36 6.48
C GLU A 399 -15.78 18.02 5.84
N GLU A 400 -15.86 19.36 5.83
CA GLU A 400 -16.92 20.11 5.13
C GLU A 400 -16.88 19.85 3.63
N ILE A 401 -15.68 19.89 3.01
CA ILE A 401 -15.49 19.59 1.57
C ILE A 401 -15.95 18.17 1.26
N MET A 402 -15.52 17.18 2.05
CA MET A 402 -15.86 15.79 1.80
C MET A 402 -17.37 15.51 1.98
N HIS A 403 -17.98 16.11 2.99
CA HIS A 403 -19.43 16.04 3.22
C HIS A 403 -20.22 16.64 2.06
N ASP A 404 -19.88 17.87 1.67
CA ASP A 404 -20.54 18.56 0.58
C ASP A 404 -20.36 17.84 -0.75
N ALA A 405 -19.17 17.31 -1.02
CA ALA A 405 -18.85 16.57 -2.25
C ALA A 405 -19.74 15.34 -2.43
N ASN A 406 -19.89 14.53 -1.39
CA ASN A 406 -20.74 13.33 -1.45
C ASN A 406 -22.23 13.69 -1.61
N LEU A 407 -22.69 14.79 -0.99
CA LEU A 407 -24.09 15.20 -1.03
C LEU A 407 -24.40 16.26 -2.10
N MET A 408 -23.42 16.59 -2.97
CA MET A 408 -23.58 17.62 -4.00
C MET A 408 -24.78 17.36 -4.93
N TYR A 409 -25.14 16.09 -5.13
CA TYR A 409 -26.30 15.72 -5.95
C TYR A 409 -27.64 16.25 -5.41
N PHE A 410 -27.74 16.65 -4.13
CA PHE A 410 -28.94 17.31 -3.56
C PHE A 410 -29.21 18.67 -4.23
N GLY A 411 -28.16 19.36 -4.67
CA GLY A 411 -28.26 20.64 -5.37
C GLY A 411 -28.27 20.55 -6.89
N ARG A 412 -28.41 19.35 -7.48
CA ARG A 412 -28.25 19.09 -8.92
C ARG A 412 -29.56 18.65 -9.58
N ALA A 413 -29.64 18.85 -10.89
CA ALA A 413 -30.82 18.46 -11.68
C ALA A 413 -31.02 16.93 -11.78
N ASP A 414 -29.96 16.13 -11.59
CA ASP A 414 -30.00 14.66 -11.63
C ASP A 414 -30.39 13.99 -10.29
N PHE A 415 -30.76 14.79 -9.27
CA PHE A 415 -31.14 14.32 -7.94
C PHE A 415 -32.15 13.18 -7.98
N ILE A 416 -33.27 13.35 -8.69
CA ILE A 416 -34.33 12.33 -8.79
C ILE A 416 -33.79 11.01 -9.32
N THR A 417 -32.99 11.06 -10.38
CA THR A 417 -32.40 9.85 -10.98
C THR A 417 -31.49 9.12 -10.00
N ARG A 418 -30.63 9.86 -9.28
CA ARG A 418 -29.71 9.28 -8.29
C ARG A 418 -30.46 8.71 -7.10
N MET A 419 -31.41 9.44 -6.57
CA MET A 419 -32.26 9.01 -5.47
C MET A 419 -33.06 7.75 -5.82
N MET A 420 -33.56 7.62 -7.07
CA MET A 420 -34.27 6.43 -7.53
C MET A 420 -33.32 5.23 -7.75
N ASN A 421 -32.07 5.46 -8.15
CA ASN A 421 -31.06 4.42 -8.20
C ASN A 421 -30.74 3.90 -6.78
N TYR A 422 -30.66 4.80 -5.80
CA TYR A 422 -30.45 4.41 -4.41
C TYR A 422 -31.66 3.63 -3.86
N PHE A 423 -32.88 4.09 -4.14
CA PHE A 423 -34.11 3.33 -3.80
C PHE A 423 -34.11 1.93 -4.39
N ARG A 424 -33.72 1.79 -5.67
CA ARG A 424 -33.63 0.51 -6.35
C ARG A 424 -32.60 -0.40 -5.68
N GLU A 425 -31.47 0.13 -5.33
CA GLU A 425 -30.39 -0.60 -4.64
C GLU A 425 -30.86 -1.12 -3.29
N GLN A 426 -31.46 -0.25 -2.46
CA GLN A 426 -32.03 -0.61 -1.15
C GLN A 426 -33.09 -1.72 -1.27
N LYS A 427 -33.92 -1.67 -2.30
CA LYS A 427 -34.94 -2.68 -2.54
C LYS A 427 -34.35 -4.04 -2.94
N GLU A 428 -33.31 -4.05 -3.77
CA GLU A 428 -32.59 -5.28 -4.16
C GLU A 428 -31.90 -5.93 -2.96
N HIS A 429 -31.45 -5.12 -2.00
CA HIS A 429 -30.80 -5.58 -0.76
C HIS A 429 -31.82 -5.91 0.37
N GLY A 430 -33.11 -5.95 0.06
CA GLY A 430 -34.13 -6.44 0.98
C GLY A 430 -34.71 -5.42 1.94
N ILE A 431 -34.40 -4.14 1.81
CA ILE A 431 -35.00 -3.08 2.61
C ILE A 431 -36.42 -2.82 2.09
N LEU A 432 -37.40 -3.18 2.91
CA LEU A 432 -38.82 -3.15 2.56
C LEU A 432 -39.44 -1.77 2.82
N LEU A 433 -39.00 -0.73 2.11
CA LEU A 433 -39.67 0.56 2.07
C LEU A 433 -40.53 0.64 0.79
N ASP A 434 -41.74 1.16 0.93
CA ASP A 434 -42.52 1.58 -0.24
C ASP A 434 -41.98 2.91 -0.80
N LYS A 435 -42.38 3.25 -2.03
CA LYS A 435 -41.92 4.47 -2.71
C LYS A 435 -42.31 5.74 -1.94
N ALA A 436 -43.48 5.75 -1.30
CA ALA A 436 -43.97 6.91 -0.55
C ALA A 436 -43.15 7.14 0.73
N GLY A 437 -42.87 6.09 1.48
CA GLY A 437 -42.00 6.15 2.66
C GLY A 437 -40.59 6.61 2.31
N TRP A 438 -40.03 6.10 1.18
CA TRP A 438 -38.73 6.54 0.67
C TRP A 438 -38.70 8.04 0.36
N PHE A 439 -39.73 8.54 -0.31
CA PHE A 439 -39.83 9.97 -0.63
C PHE A 439 -39.94 10.85 0.63
N GLN A 440 -40.64 10.39 1.65
CA GLN A 440 -40.71 11.14 2.93
C GLN A 440 -39.33 11.27 3.58
N ILE A 441 -38.54 10.21 3.57
CA ILE A 441 -37.13 10.23 4.04
C ILE A 441 -36.32 11.26 3.24
N GLN A 442 -36.41 11.24 1.90
CA GLN A 442 -35.67 12.17 1.05
C GLN A 442 -36.13 13.64 1.26
N ILE A 443 -37.42 13.87 1.47
CA ILE A 443 -37.93 15.21 1.82
C ILE A 443 -37.36 15.69 3.17
N GLN A 444 -37.26 14.80 4.15
CA GLN A 444 -36.65 15.12 5.44
C GLN A 444 -35.15 15.43 5.28
N HIS A 445 -34.43 14.63 4.48
CA HIS A 445 -33.02 14.89 4.19
C HIS A 445 -32.84 16.27 3.53
N LEU A 446 -33.57 16.58 2.47
CA LEU A 446 -33.52 17.88 1.80
C LEU A 446 -33.87 19.05 2.69
N THR A 447 -34.82 18.84 3.63
CA THR A 447 -35.26 19.90 4.57
C THR A 447 -34.17 20.23 5.58
N ASN A 448 -33.45 19.23 6.06
CA ASN A 448 -32.45 19.37 7.11
C ASN A 448 -31.04 19.61 6.56
N HIS A 449 -30.82 19.32 5.28
CA HIS A 449 -29.51 19.45 4.65
C HIS A 449 -29.13 20.93 4.44
N ARG A 450 -27.83 21.18 4.65
CA ARG A 450 -27.19 22.45 4.25
C ARG A 450 -25.81 22.18 3.72
N PHE A 451 -25.39 22.86 2.68
CA PHE A 451 -24.01 22.87 2.28
C PHE A 451 -23.15 23.72 3.22
N TYR A 452 -22.00 23.21 3.61
CA TYR A 452 -21.08 23.84 4.56
C TYR A 452 -20.14 24.83 3.88
N THR A 453 -19.56 24.46 2.72
CA THR A 453 -18.60 25.30 2.00
C THR A 453 -19.30 26.39 1.18
N GLN A 454 -18.60 27.51 0.94
CA GLN A 454 -19.12 28.55 0.07
C GLN A 454 -19.21 28.08 -1.39
N ALA A 455 -18.25 27.27 -1.80
CA ALA A 455 -18.19 26.70 -3.15
C ALA A 455 -19.40 25.82 -3.44
N ALA A 456 -19.75 24.87 -2.57
CA ALA A 456 -20.91 24.00 -2.75
C ALA A 456 -22.22 24.78 -2.81
N ARG A 457 -22.39 25.78 -1.94
CA ARG A 457 -23.58 26.68 -2.02
C ARG A 457 -23.71 27.40 -3.35
N LYS A 458 -22.61 27.75 -4.02
CA LYS A 458 -22.61 28.40 -5.34
C LYS A 458 -22.85 27.40 -6.48
N LEU A 459 -22.39 26.17 -6.34
CA LEU A 459 -22.54 25.11 -7.34
C LEU A 459 -23.91 24.43 -7.30
N ALA A 460 -24.63 24.52 -6.17
CA ALA A 460 -25.98 24.01 -6.06
C ALA A 460 -26.97 24.86 -6.90
N HIS A 461 -27.32 24.34 -8.07
CA HIS A 461 -28.18 25.06 -9.04
C HIS A 461 -29.67 24.88 -8.77
N VAL A 462 -30.06 23.82 -8.05
CA VAL A 462 -31.45 23.51 -7.71
C VAL A 462 -31.62 23.59 -6.20
N SER A 463 -32.55 24.41 -5.76
CA SER A 463 -32.81 24.59 -4.31
C SER A 463 -33.51 23.36 -3.71
N ALA A 464 -33.34 23.14 -2.41
CA ALA A 464 -34.04 22.07 -1.68
C ALA A 464 -35.57 22.17 -1.86
N SER A 465 -36.14 23.39 -1.86
CA SER A 465 -37.57 23.61 -2.07
C SER A 465 -38.04 23.18 -3.48
N GLN A 466 -37.23 23.41 -4.52
CA GLN A 466 -37.53 22.93 -5.88
C GLN A 466 -37.48 21.40 -5.95
N GLN A 467 -36.44 20.76 -5.34
CA GLN A 467 -36.37 19.31 -5.28
C GLN A 467 -37.55 18.68 -4.54
N ILE A 468 -37.95 19.28 -3.39
CA ILE A 468 -39.10 18.81 -2.62
C ILE A 468 -40.41 18.95 -3.44
N ALA A 469 -40.58 20.05 -4.18
CA ALA A 469 -41.74 20.22 -5.05
C ALA A 469 -41.79 19.13 -6.13
N THR A 470 -40.65 18.88 -6.78
CA THR A 470 -40.52 17.81 -7.80
C THR A 470 -40.84 16.43 -7.22
N LEU A 471 -40.37 16.11 -5.98
CA LEU A 471 -40.68 14.82 -5.33
C LEU A 471 -42.18 14.66 -5.05
N LYS A 472 -42.88 15.74 -4.68
CA LYS A 472 -44.33 15.71 -4.37
C LYS A 472 -45.16 15.49 -5.65
N GLU A 473 -44.66 15.93 -6.80
CA GLU A 473 -45.32 15.77 -8.10
C GLU A 473 -44.87 14.49 -8.87
N TYR A 474 -43.86 13.81 -8.37
CA TYR A 474 -43.31 12.62 -9.03
C TYR A 474 -44.27 11.42 -8.95
N PRO A 475 -44.64 10.79 -10.08
CA PRO A 475 -45.69 9.76 -10.15
C PRO A 475 -45.31 8.45 -9.45
#